data_5b09980d2f005e1eb78dfcfd0513e084
#
_entry.id   5b09980d2f005e1eb78dfcfd0513e084
#
_cell.length_a   1.000
_cell.length_b   1.000
_cell.length_c   1.000
_cell.angle_alpha   90.00
_cell.angle_beta   90.00
_cell.angle_gamma   90.00
#
_symmetry.space_group_name_H-M   'P 1'
#
loop_
_entity.id
_entity.type
_entity.pdbx_description
1 polymer ?
#
loop_
_entity_poly.entity_id
_entity_poly.type
_entity_poly.pdbx_seq_one_letter_code
_entity_poly.pdbx_strand_id
1 'polypeptide(L)'
;MLPGEPQPAPADRTAVLLVDDEPAFLEAMRQALGEEFAFETAASAAAAESLLAARPFAVLICDQVMPGEAGLGFLVRMRERHPQTRRILLTGYINPELLSRSVRVAELSACLLKPVAAAELARAVRAAVGR
;
A
#
# COMPACT_ATOMS: atom_id res chain seq x y z
N MET A 1 28.99 -8.74 4.80
CA MET A 1 28.05 -9.01 5.90
C MET A 1 28.24 -10.41 6.43
N LEU A 2 28.28 -10.56 7.74
CA LEU A 2 28.53 -11.86 8.35
C LEU A 2 27.22 -12.67 8.42
N PRO A 3 27.32 -14.02 8.30
CA PRO A 3 26.14 -14.87 8.46
C PRO A 3 25.53 -14.69 9.86
N GLY A 4 24.20 -14.64 9.92
CA GLY A 4 23.50 -14.50 11.18
C GLY A 4 23.28 -13.07 11.65
N GLU A 5 23.87 -12.09 11.02
CA GLU A 5 23.59 -10.69 11.32
C GLU A 5 22.28 -10.27 10.65
N PRO A 6 21.45 -9.42 11.33
CA PRO A 6 20.29 -8.86 10.67
C PRO A 6 20.72 -8.05 9.47
N GLN A 7 20.12 -8.31 8.33
CA GLN A 7 20.42 -7.53 7.14
C GLN A 7 19.68 -6.21 7.22
N PRO A 8 20.38 -5.08 7.06
CA PRO A 8 19.66 -3.82 6.89
C PRO A 8 18.82 -3.92 5.62
N ALA A 9 17.65 -3.31 5.61
CA ALA A 9 16.86 -3.23 4.39
C ALA A 9 17.74 -2.59 3.33
N PRO A 10 17.92 -3.22 2.16
CA PRO A 10 18.71 -2.59 1.10
C PRO A 10 18.13 -1.22 0.77
N ALA A 11 18.99 -0.22 0.69
CA ALA A 11 18.55 1.14 0.42
C ALA A 11 17.86 1.26 -0.94
N ASP A 12 18.10 0.30 -1.84
CA ASP A 12 17.51 0.27 -3.17
C ASP A 12 16.15 -0.43 -3.24
N ARG A 13 15.69 -1.06 -2.15
CA ARG A 13 14.37 -1.65 -2.14
C ARG A 13 13.30 -0.58 -1.97
N THR A 14 12.28 -0.67 -2.82
CA THR A 14 11.13 0.21 -2.74
C THR A 14 10.36 -0.07 -1.45
N ALA A 15 10.14 0.96 -0.65
CA ALA A 15 9.40 0.83 0.60
C ALA A 15 7.91 0.88 0.32
N VAL A 16 7.19 -0.17 0.72
CA VAL A 16 5.76 -0.35 0.45
C VAL A 16 5.03 -0.61 1.75
N LEU A 17 3.91 0.09 1.96
CA LEU A 17 3.04 -0.12 3.11
C LEU A 17 1.69 -0.62 2.64
N LEU A 18 1.27 -1.79 3.13
CA LEU A 18 -0.03 -2.36 2.85
C LEU A 18 -0.92 -2.26 4.08
N VAL A 19 -2.10 -1.66 3.91
CA VAL A 19 -3.07 -1.44 4.99
C VAL A 19 -4.33 -2.24 4.71
N ASP A 20 -4.66 -3.17 5.60
CA ASP A 20 -5.82 -4.05 5.48
C ASP A 20 -6.11 -4.62 6.86
N ASP A 21 -7.37 -4.85 7.18
CA ASP A 21 -7.74 -5.38 8.50
C ASP A 21 -7.76 -6.91 8.56
N GLU A 22 -7.44 -7.60 7.48
CA GLU A 22 -7.37 -9.06 7.45
C GLU A 22 -5.94 -9.55 7.66
N PRO A 23 -5.63 -10.13 8.84
CA PRO A 23 -4.25 -10.55 9.13
C PRO A 23 -3.70 -11.58 8.14
N ALA A 24 -4.55 -12.51 7.66
CA ALA A 24 -4.11 -13.54 6.72
C ALA A 24 -3.68 -12.93 5.40
N PHE A 25 -4.38 -11.92 4.91
CA PHE A 25 -4.03 -11.23 3.68
C PHE A 25 -2.70 -10.48 3.84
N LEU A 26 -2.56 -9.75 4.93
CA LEU A 26 -1.33 -9.02 5.22
C LEU A 26 -0.12 -9.96 5.26
N GLU A 27 -0.25 -11.08 5.95
CA GLU A 27 0.86 -12.03 6.08
C GLU A 27 1.19 -12.69 4.74
N ALA A 28 0.15 -13.06 3.96
CA ALA A 28 0.37 -13.68 2.65
C ALA A 28 1.11 -12.72 1.70
N MET A 29 0.74 -11.46 1.69
CA MET A 29 1.39 -10.47 0.84
C MET A 29 2.81 -10.17 1.31
N ARG A 30 3.02 -10.09 2.63
CA ARG A 30 4.36 -9.87 3.18
C ARG A 30 5.30 -11.01 2.80
N GLN A 31 4.83 -12.26 2.86
CA GLN A 31 5.64 -13.41 2.46
C GLN A 31 5.94 -13.41 0.96
N ALA A 32 4.94 -13.09 0.16
CA ALA A 32 5.09 -13.13 -1.30
C ALA A 32 5.94 -11.97 -1.83
N LEU A 33 5.88 -10.79 -1.22
CA LEU A 33 6.48 -9.57 -1.78
C LEU A 33 7.66 -9.04 -0.97
N GLY A 34 7.96 -9.63 0.17
CA GLY A 34 8.99 -9.11 1.08
C GLY A 34 10.42 -9.23 0.60
N GLU A 35 10.68 -10.03 -0.44
CA GLU A 35 12.02 -10.11 -1.02
C GLU A 35 12.26 -8.99 -2.03
N GLU A 36 11.23 -8.67 -2.81
CA GLU A 36 11.36 -7.61 -3.82
C GLU A 36 11.29 -6.22 -3.22
N PHE A 37 10.42 -6.03 -2.22
CA PHE A 37 10.15 -4.73 -1.64
C PHE A 37 10.52 -4.70 -0.15
N ALA A 38 10.85 -3.51 0.36
CA ALA A 38 10.88 -3.27 1.80
C ALA A 38 9.41 -3.14 2.25
N PHE A 39 8.78 -4.28 2.57
CA PHE A 39 7.34 -4.43 2.68
C PHE A 39 6.90 -4.40 4.14
N GLU A 40 6.03 -3.44 4.46
CA GLU A 40 5.46 -3.32 5.79
C GLU A 40 3.94 -3.44 5.71
N THR A 41 3.33 -3.82 6.82
CA THR A 41 1.88 -3.96 6.92
C THR A 41 1.34 -3.20 8.10
N ALA A 42 0.09 -2.77 7.99
CA ALA A 42 -0.65 -2.14 9.07
C ALA A 42 -2.10 -2.64 9.04
N ALA A 43 -2.66 -2.87 10.21
CA ALA A 43 -4.01 -3.43 10.32
C ALA A 43 -5.09 -2.35 10.43
N SER A 44 -4.71 -1.08 10.46
CA SER A 44 -5.64 0.04 10.58
C SER A 44 -5.04 1.30 10.00
N ALA A 45 -5.89 2.28 9.72
CA ALA A 45 -5.45 3.60 9.27
C ALA A 45 -4.54 4.27 10.30
N ALA A 46 -4.89 4.16 11.59
CA ALA A 46 -4.09 4.76 12.66
C ALA A 46 -2.69 4.16 12.73
N ALA A 47 -2.57 2.83 12.62
CA ALA A 47 -1.27 2.18 12.61
C ALA A 47 -0.46 2.59 11.39
N ALA A 48 -1.11 2.70 10.23
CA ALA A 48 -0.47 3.14 9.00
C ALA A 48 0.04 4.59 9.11
N GLU A 49 -0.75 5.48 9.69
CA GLU A 49 -0.33 6.87 9.89
C GLU A 49 0.94 6.96 10.74
N SER A 50 1.02 6.15 11.79
CA SER A 50 2.20 6.13 12.65
C SER A 50 3.45 5.70 11.88
N LEU A 51 3.32 4.70 11.02
CA LEU A 51 4.44 4.24 10.20
C LEU A 51 4.84 5.30 9.17
N LEU A 52 3.87 5.94 8.52
CA LEU A 52 4.13 6.98 7.55
C LEU A 52 4.80 8.21 8.17
N ALA A 53 4.45 8.52 9.42
CA ALA A 53 5.08 9.62 10.14
C ALA A 53 6.52 9.30 10.55
N ALA A 54 6.82 8.01 10.76
CA ALA A 54 8.13 7.59 11.26
C ALA A 54 9.19 7.48 10.16
N ARG A 55 8.79 7.18 8.92
CA ARG A 55 9.73 7.00 7.83
C ARG A 55 9.02 7.12 6.47
N PRO A 56 9.79 7.41 5.39
CA PRO A 56 9.19 7.54 4.06
C PRO A 56 8.82 6.19 3.46
N PHE A 57 7.71 6.18 2.70
CA PHE A 57 7.28 5.06 1.89
C PHE A 57 7.08 5.54 0.46
N ALA A 58 7.46 4.71 -0.51
CA ALA A 58 7.25 5.04 -1.91
C ALA A 58 5.82 4.78 -2.33
N VAL A 59 5.18 3.74 -1.78
CA VAL A 59 3.82 3.33 -2.16
C VAL A 59 3.03 2.95 -0.91
N LEU A 60 1.80 3.44 -0.86
CA LEU A 60 0.81 3.11 0.16
C LEU A 60 -0.36 2.41 -0.52
N ILE A 61 -0.65 1.20 -0.09
CA ILE A 61 -1.75 0.39 -0.60
C ILE A 61 -2.77 0.24 0.52
N CYS A 62 -4.03 0.54 0.24
CA CYS A 62 -5.05 0.52 1.28
C CYS A 62 -6.34 -0.14 0.79
N ASP A 63 -6.90 -1.03 1.62
CA ASP A 63 -8.21 -1.60 1.38
C ASP A 63 -9.30 -0.55 1.59
N GLN A 64 -10.35 -0.60 0.78
CA GLN A 64 -11.46 0.34 0.89
C GLN A 64 -12.29 0.10 2.15
N VAL A 65 -12.50 -1.16 2.50
CA VAL A 65 -13.37 -1.50 3.64
C VAL A 65 -12.53 -1.79 4.87
N MET A 66 -12.48 -0.84 5.79
CA MET A 66 -11.78 -0.97 7.06
C MET A 66 -12.63 -0.41 8.19
N PRO A 67 -12.50 -0.95 9.42
CA PRO A 67 -13.17 -0.36 10.56
C PRO A 67 -12.73 1.08 10.80
N GLY A 68 -13.66 1.94 11.12
CA GLY A 68 -13.39 3.31 11.53
C GLY A 68 -13.24 4.32 10.40
N GLU A 69 -12.55 3.98 9.33
CA GLU A 69 -12.33 4.93 8.23
C GLU A 69 -12.26 4.17 6.90
N ALA A 70 -13.01 4.62 5.89
CA ALA A 70 -12.93 4.06 4.55
C ALA A 70 -11.56 4.34 3.95
N GLY A 71 -11.04 3.37 3.19
CA GLY A 71 -9.71 3.48 2.60
C GLY A 71 -9.53 4.70 1.71
N LEU A 72 -10.54 5.04 0.90
CA LEU A 72 -10.44 6.21 0.04
C LEU A 72 -10.26 7.50 0.85
N GLY A 73 -11.03 7.68 1.92
CA GLY A 73 -10.90 8.85 2.78
C GLY A 73 -9.50 8.95 3.40
N PHE A 74 -8.98 7.82 3.84
CA PHE A 74 -7.63 7.76 4.37
C PHE A 74 -6.60 8.15 3.31
N LEU A 75 -6.72 7.62 2.10
CA LEU A 75 -5.78 7.93 1.01
C LEU A 75 -5.85 9.41 0.60
N VAL A 76 -7.03 10.02 0.64
CA VAL A 76 -7.16 11.46 0.39
C VAL A 76 -6.37 12.26 1.41
N ARG A 77 -6.48 11.89 2.70
CA ARG A 77 -5.71 12.56 3.76
C ARG A 77 -4.21 12.36 3.58
N MET A 78 -3.80 11.15 3.19
CA MET A 78 -2.38 10.85 3.01
C MET A 78 -1.78 11.54 1.78
N ARG A 79 -2.60 11.80 0.77
CA ARG A 79 -2.16 12.60 -0.37
C ARG A 79 -1.67 13.98 0.08
N GLU A 80 -2.36 14.57 1.02
CA GLU A 80 -1.98 15.91 1.52
C GLU A 80 -0.75 15.87 2.43
N ARG A 81 -0.67 14.85 3.29
CA ARG A 81 0.43 14.75 4.25
C ARG A 81 1.71 14.15 3.67
N HIS A 82 1.55 13.25 2.70
CA HIS A 82 2.68 12.52 2.10
C HIS A 82 2.51 12.49 0.58
N PRO A 83 2.59 13.67 -0.08
CA PRO A 83 2.27 13.76 -1.52
C PRO A 83 3.20 12.94 -2.40
N GLN A 84 4.40 12.62 -1.95
CA GLN A 84 5.34 11.83 -2.74
C GLN A 84 5.13 10.34 -2.62
N THR A 85 4.37 9.89 -1.62
CA THR A 85 4.00 8.49 -1.49
C THR A 85 2.87 8.19 -2.47
N ARG A 86 3.09 7.29 -3.42
CA ARG A 86 2.08 6.88 -4.40
C ARG A 86 0.98 6.12 -3.70
N ARG A 87 -0.24 6.17 -4.22
CA ARG A 87 -1.42 5.62 -3.56
C ARG A 87 -2.13 4.62 -4.45
N ILE A 88 -2.43 3.45 -3.89
CA ILE A 88 -3.16 2.38 -4.56
C ILE A 88 -4.33 1.98 -3.67
N LEU A 89 -5.52 1.88 -4.25
CA LEU A 89 -6.72 1.44 -3.55
C LEU A 89 -7.05 0.01 -3.95
N LEU A 90 -7.36 -0.83 -2.96
CA LEU A 90 -7.92 -2.17 -3.18
C LEU A 90 -9.39 -2.14 -2.81
N THR A 91 -10.24 -2.68 -3.67
CA THR A 91 -11.67 -2.68 -3.42
C THR A 91 -12.33 -3.95 -3.96
N GLY A 92 -13.35 -4.43 -3.27
CA GLY A 92 -14.14 -5.58 -3.74
C GLY A 92 -15.22 -5.20 -4.75
N TYR A 93 -15.40 -3.93 -5.02
CA TYR A 93 -16.44 -3.45 -5.92
C TYR A 93 -15.93 -2.25 -6.70
N ILE A 94 -16.03 -2.32 -8.02
CA ILE A 94 -15.65 -1.21 -8.90
C ILE A 94 -16.89 -0.74 -9.67
N ASN A 95 -17.25 0.53 -9.45
CA ASN A 95 -18.23 1.25 -10.23
C ASN A 95 -17.45 2.27 -11.07
N PRO A 96 -17.64 2.33 -12.40
CA PRO A 96 -16.83 3.21 -13.25
C PRO A 96 -16.88 4.69 -12.84
N GLU A 97 -18.03 5.21 -12.44
CA GLU A 97 -18.14 6.61 -12.03
C GLU A 97 -17.41 6.85 -10.72
N LEU A 98 -17.58 5.93 -9.75
CA LEU A 98 -16.92 6.02 -8.46
C LEU A 98 -15.41 5.87 -8.64
N LEU A 99 -14.98 4.96 -9.52
CA LEU A 99 -13.57 4.76 -9.82
C LEU A 99 -12.93 6.03 -10.38
N SER A 100 -13.56 6.65 -11.38
CA SER A 100 -13.05 7.88 -11.98
C SER A 100 -12.90 8.99 -10.95
N ARG A 101 -13.91 9.12 -10.08
CA ARG A 101 -13.88 10.12 -9.01
C ARG A 101 -12.77 9.83 -8.01
N SER A 102 -12.65 8.57 -7.61
CA SER A 102 -11.63 8.14 -6.63
C SER A 102 -10.22 8.39 -7.14
N VAL A 103 -9.98 8.07 -8.41
CA VAL A 103 -8.67 8.32 -9.04
C VAL A 103 -8.32 9.80 -8.99
N ARG A 104 -9.29 10.67 -9.27
CA ARG A 104 -9.04 12.11 -9.27
C ARG A 104 -8.84 12.66 -7.85
N VAL A 105 -9.73 12.30 -6.93
CA VAL A 105 -9.75 12.90 -5.59
C VAL A 105 -8.52 12.50 -4.78
N ALA A 106 -8.11 11.25 -4.86
CA ALA A 106 -6.95 10.74 -4.14
C ALA A 106 -5.68 10.72 -4.97
N GLU A 107 -5.76 11.07 -6.26
CA GLU A 107 -4.66 10.92 -7.22
C GLU A 107 -4.07 9.51 -7.13
N LEU A 108 -4.92 8.51 -7.33
CA LEU A 108 -4.51 7.12 -7.24
C LEU A 108 -3.62 6.73 -8.43
N SER A 109 -2.55 6.02 -8.15
CA SER A 109 -1.72 5.38 -9.17
C SER A 109 -2.41 4.16 -9.76
N ALA A 110 -3.22 3.47 -8.96
CA ALA A 110 -4.00 2.31 -9.39
C ALA A 110 -5.16 2.08 -8.45
N CYS A 111 -6.17 1.39 -8.97
CA CYS A 111 -7.27 0.87 -8.18
C CYS A 111 -7.46 -0.58 -8.62
N LEU A 112 -7.31 -1.52 -7.69
CA LEU A 112 -7.31 -2.94 -8.00
C LEU A 112 -8.51 -3.63 -7.37
N LEU A 113 -9.07 -4.59 -8.09
CA LEU A 113 -10.23 -5.34 -7.62
C LEU A 113 -9.77 -6.54 -6.80
N LYS A 114 -10.35 -6.70 -5.61
CA LYS A 114 -10.12 -7.90 -4.80
C LYS A 114 -11.03 -9.04 -5.28
N PRO A 115 -10.57 -10.28 -5.22
CA PRO A 115 -9.26 -10.73 -4.72
C PRO A 115 -8.13 -10.37 -5.67
N VAL A 116 -7.01 -9.91 -5.12
CA VAL A 116 -5.85 -9.51 -5.92
C VAL A 116 -4.70 -10.50 -5.68
N ALA A 117 -4.06 -10.93 -6.76
CA ALA A 117 -2.90 -11.80 -6.66
C ALA A 117 -1.65 -11.00 -6.35
N ALA A 118 -0.69 -11.62 -5.66
CA ALA A 118 0.58 -10.96 -5.32
C ALA A 118 1.30 -10.43 -6.55
N ALA A 119 1.31 -11.21 -7.65
CA ALA A 119 1.95 -10.76 -8.89
C ALA A 119 1.29 -9.51 -9.47
N GLU A 120 -0.03 -9.42 -9.37
CA GLU A 120 -0.76 -8.25 -9.84
C GLU A 120 -0.43 -7.02 -8.99
N LEU A 121 -0.37 -7.22 -7.67
CA LEU A 121 -0.03 -6.14 -6.75
C LEU A 121 1.40 -5.65 -7.00
N ALA A 122 2.34 -6.58 -7.20
CA ALA A 122 3.73 -6.23 -7.51
C ALA A 122 3.84 -5.40 -8.80
N ARG A 123 3.10 -5.78 -9.84
CA ARG A 123 3.09 -5.02 -11.09
C ARG A 123 2.57 -3.61 -10.89
N ALA A 124 1.51 -3.45 -10.10
CA ALA A 124 0.94 -2.14 -9.82
C ALA A 124 1.93 -1.26 -9.05
N VAL A 125 2.64 -1.83 -8.09
CA VAL A 125 3.66 -1.10 -7.33
C VAL A 125 4.79 -0.64 -8.25
N ARG A 126 5.30 -1.55 -9.10
CA ARG A 126 6.38 -1.19 -10.03
C ARG A 126 5.94 -0.07 -10.97
N ALA A 127 4.72 -0.16 -11.49
CA ALA A 127 4.19 0.89 -12.37
C ALA A 127 4.05 2.22 -11.63
N ALA A 128 3.63 2.20 -10.38
CA ALA A 128 3.45 3.41 -9.59
C ALA A 128 4.77 4.16 -9.36
N VAL A 129 5.88 3.43 -9.24
CA VAL A 129 7.19 4.05 -9.03
C VAL A 129 7.97 4.24 -10.34
N GLY A 130 7.36 3.95 -11.48
CA GLY A 130 7.98 4.20 -12.78
C GLY A 130 8.96 3.13 -13.25
N ARG A 131 8.75 1.90 -12.83
CA ARG A 131 9.63 0.79 -13.24
C ARG A 131 8.95 -0.17 -14.19
#